data_2a99fc3824ef9708e690a05080ad4b48
#
_entry.id   2a99fc3824ef9708e690a05080ad4b48
#
_cell.length_a   1.000
_cell.length_b   1.000
_cell.length_c   1.000
_cell.angle_alpha   90.00
_cell.angle_beta   90.00
_cell.angle_gamma   90.00
#
_symmetry.space_group_name_H-M   'P 1'
#
loop_
_entity.id
_entity.type
_entity.pdbx_description
1 polymer ?
#
loop_
_entity_poly.entity_id
_entity_poly.type
_entity_poly.pdbx_seq_one_letter_code
_entity_poly.pdbx_strand_id
1 'polypeptide(L)'
;MISTRRRLVAAIAALTLIAIACSDNTGPAAPNPILGLSPIAKSSSSVQLTFNSNAGDESYDIERAEGAAGAFAQIANIPAPATPGPVTYVDANLKINTVYRYHVITNKGGQRSIPSGEASVTTLALQNAAADIATDITANRTLFADTVYTLKGFIHVANGATLTIQPGTKIQGDFNTLGSSLWILRGAKIQAVGTAELPIVFTSSRAVGSRQPGDWGGLIIIGNAIDNRSGGPPVEIEGSGTDGEAIVGGKNYRVIYSGGTVATDNSGTLSYVRVEFAGFAPSLNNELNSFTFAAVGSGTRASFLQTMGGLDDSYEFFGGGFDADHLVAYETGDDMYDMSEGFVGRLSFLIGFNSVQLTPRTGAGFLATDLEGIENDGCNGSGCLTGFNQEPFTVPLIANFTLVGCGDVACVGSGGGFGMMLRRGTGGYYVNGVIARFPRAGVSLRDAETFVRAGSVAVQDVATADLAIKNVFFAEVASTIFQAGGGATTQNALDIAGNNLVSSAATAASLFTALPAQGTAPANVAAFDWSPSAASPIATAGNATFTGKIAAKGGAVVPGTAYAGAAAPGGAKWWAGWTVYARN
;
A
#
# COMPACT_ATOMS: atom_id res chain seq x y z
N MET A 1 37.61 53.04 -80.99
CA MET A 1 37.09 54.20 -81.74
C MET A 1 35.89 54.73 -80.98
N ILE A 2 36.01 56.02 -80.65
CA ILE A 2 34.90 56.99 -80.44
C ILE A 2 34.02 56.75 -79.24
N SER A 3 34.21 57.36 -78.04
CA SER A 3 33.93 58.78 -77.66
C SER A 3 32.39 59.06 -77.71
N THR A 4 31.77 59.41 -76.65
CA THR A 4 31.60 60.75 -76.09
C THR A 4 30.63 60.77 -74.88
N ARG A 5 31.09 61.27 -73.78
CA ARG A 5 30.72 62.51 -73.03
C ARG A 5 29.27 62.72 -72.61
N ARG A 6 29.13 62.70 -71.28
CA ARG A 6 28.58 63.74 -70.38
C ARG A 6 27.18 64.34 -70.63
N ARG A 7 26.33 64.30 -69.64
CA ARG A 7 25.96 65.55 -68.89
C ARG A 7 25.37 65.23 -67.52
N LEU A 8 25.93 65.94 -66.54
CA LEU A 8 25.49 66.04 -65.15
C LEU A 8 24.22 66.91 -65.08
N VAL A 9 23.16 66.50 -64.42
CA VAL A 9 22.07 67.35 -63.93
C VAL A 9 21.86 67.08 -62.49
N ALA A 10 22.17 68.03 -61.65
CA ALA A 10 21.87 68.02 -60.23
C ALA A 10 20.38 68.32 -60.02
N ALA A 11 19.68 67.50 -59.37
CA ALA A 11 18.35 67.75 -58.82
C ALA A 11 18.41 67.66 -57.31
N ILE A 12 18.20 68.78 -56.66
CA ILE A 12 17.99 68.91 -55.22
C ILE A 12 16.63 68.31 -54.89
N ALA A 13 16.60 67.17 -54.20
CA ALA A 13 15.35 66.61 -53.64
C ALA A 13 15.32 66.95 -52.16
N ALA A 14 14.30 67.67 -51.76
CA ALA A 14 13.97 67.97 -50.35
C ALA A 14 13.64 66.68 -49.58
N LEU A 15 14.38 66.45 -48.50
CA LEU A 15 14.15 65.34 -47.57
C LEU A 15 12.97 65.74 -46.69
N THR A 16 11.75 65.23 -46.98
CA THR A 16 10.65 65.22 -46.03
C THR A 16 10.83 64.06 -45.05
N LEU A 17 11.22 64.42 -43.83
CA LEU A 17 11.18 63.44 -42.70
C LEU A 17 9.69 63.03 -42.44
N ILE A 18 9.30 61.86 -42.85
CA ILE A 18 8.08 61.22 -42.36
C ILE A 18 8.48 60.57 -41.03
N ALA A 19 8.09 61.17 -39.91
CA ALA A 19 8.12 60.51 -38.62
C ALA A 19 7.09 59.40 -38.67
N ILE A 20 7.56 58.17 -38.83
CA ILE A 20 6.75 56.98 -38.56
C ILE A 20 6.65 56.91 -37.04
N ALA A 21 5.50 57.33 -36.48
CA ALA A 21 5.16 57.02 -35.11
C ALA A 21 4.99 55.50 -35.02
N CYS A 22 5.99 54.83 -34.44
CA CYS A 22 5.76 53.49 -33.92
C CYS A 22 4.69 53.63 -32.83
N SER A 23 3.47 53.24 -33.11
CA SER A 23 2.51 53.00 -32.08
C SER A 23 3.00 51.76 -31.34
N ASP A 24 3.49 51.93 -30.11
CA ASP A 24 3.70 50.85 -29.17
C ASP A 24 2.37 50.17 -28.97
N ASN A 25 2.12 49.11 -29.72
CA ASN A 25 1.00 48.24 -29.52
C ASN A 25 1.35 47.32 -28.34
N THR A 26 1.37 47.90 -27.14
CA THR A 26 1.59 47.18 -25.88
C THR A 26 0.27 46.52 -25.47
N GLY A 27 -0.26 45.64 -26.30
CA GLY A 27 -1.22 44.65 -25.85
C GLY A 27 -0.52 43.72 -24.85
N PRO A 28 -1.26 43.15 -23.90
CA PRO A 28 -0.68 42.19 -22.95
C PRO A 28 0.05 41.07 -23.71
N ALA A 29 1.29 40.78 -23.29
CA ALA A 29 2.08 39.72 -23.92
C ALA A 29 1.35 38.37 -23.80
N ALA A 30 1.45 37.56 -24.87
CA ALA A 30 0.88 36.21 -24.84
C ALA A 30 1.53 35.39 -23.69
N PRO A 31 0.74 34.58 -22.98
CA PRO A 31 1.25 33.74 -21.90
C PRO A 31 2.23 32.69 -22.42
N ASN A 32 3.09 32.21 -21.53
CA ASN A 32 3.98 31.10 -21.85
C ASN A 32 3.17 29.79 -22.00
N PRO A 33 3.53 28.93 -22.97
CA PRO A 33 2.95 27.60 -23.05
C PRO A 33 3.36 26.78 -21.82
N ILE A 34 2.52 25.82 -21.42
CA ILE A 34 2.90 24.84 -20.39
C ILE A 34 4.03 23.92 -20.88
N LEU A 35 4.83 23.41 -19.94
CA LEU A 35 5.87 22.45 -20.20
C LEU A 35 5.55 21.12 -19.52
N GLY A 36 6.10 20.02 -20.03
CA GLY A 36 6.01 18.72 -19.39
C GLY A 36 4.62 18.07 -19.45
N LEU A 37 3.85 18.32 -20.52
CA LEU A 37 2.59 17.62 -20.75
C LEU A 37 2.85 16.10 -20.81
N SER A 38 2.21 15.35 -19.93
CA SER A 38 2.35 13.90 -19.79
C SER A 38 0.99 13.21 -19.88
N PRO A 39 0.64 12.61 -21.02
CA PRO A 39 -0.55 11.78 -21.16
C PRO A 39 -0.25 10.34 -20.71
N ILE A 40 -1.17 9.74 -19.96
CA ILE A 40 -1.11 8.34 -19.52
C ILE A 40 -2.45 7.68 -19.84
N ALA A 41 -2.43 6.56 -20.56
CA ALA A 41 -3.63 5.75 -20.77
C ALA A 41 -4.07 5.11 -19.44
N LYS A 42 -5.28 5.46 -19.00
CA LYS A 42 -5.86 4.93 -17.76
C LYS A 42 -6.73 3.70 -18.03
N SER A 43 -7.28 3.58 -19.22
CA SER A 43 -8.07 2.43 -19.68
C SER A 43 -8.08 2.36 -21.21
N SER A 44 -8.83 1.41 -21.74
CA SER A 44 -9.12 1.32 -23.18
C SER A 44 -9.93 2.50 -23.71
N SER A 45 -10.52 3.32 -22.84
CA SER A 45 -11.41 4.43 -23.23
C SER A 45 -11.12 5.75 -22.52
N SER A 46 -10.00 5.87 -21.79
CA SER A 46 -9.63 7.10 -21.11
C SER A 46 -8.12 7.34 -21.02
N VAL A 47 -7.75 8.62 -21.06
CA VAL A 47 -6.39 9.14 -20.92
C VAL A 47 -6.38 10.22 -19.85
N GLN A 48 -5.42 10.17 -18.95
CA GLN A 48 -5.16 11.23 -17.99
C GLN A 48 -3.99 12.09 -18.48
N LEU A 49 -4.21 13.40 -18.54
CA LEU A 49 -3.17 14.38 -18.80
C LEU A 49 -2.70 14.99 -17.49
N THR A 50 -1.40 15.16 -17.33
CA THR A 50 -0.80 15.91 -16.22
C THR A 50 0.20 16.92 -16.74
N PHE A 51 0.23 18.11 -16.13
CA PHE A 51 1.17 19.17 -16.43
C PHE A 51 1.24 20.15 -15.25
N ASN A 52 2.19 21.06 -15.23
CA ASN A 52 2.28 22.09 -14.21
C ASN A 52 1.76 23.43 -14.73
N SER A 53 0.96 24.13 -13.92
CA SER A 53 0.52 25.49 -14.19
C SER A 53 1.63 26.51 -13.94
N ASN A 54 1.60 27.64 -14.69
CA ASN A 54 2.46 28.78 -14.43
C ASN A 54 1.73 29.84 -13.56
N ALA A 55 2.50 30.76 -12.99
CA ALA A 55 1.92 31.83 -12.17
C ALA A 55 1.05 32.78 -13.00
N GLY A 56 -0.20 32.94 -12.54
CA GLY A 56 -1.14 33.86 -13.14
C GLY A 56 -1.83 33.36 -14.40
N ASP A 57 -1.71 32.06 -14.74
CA ASP A 57 -2.57 31.44 -15.74
C ASP A 57 -4.05 31.50 -15.28
N GLU A 58 -4.98 31.64 -16.19
CA GLU A 58 -6.43 31.73 -15.91
C GLU A 58 -7.16 30.42 -16.25
N SER A 59 -6.87 29.86 -17.42
CA SER A 59 -7.44 28.57 -17.86
C SER A 59 -6.57 27.91 -18.93
N TYR A 60 -6.91 26.66 -19.22
CA TYR A 60 -6.22 25.85 -20.23
C TYR A 60 -7.23 25.29 -21.21
N ASP A 61 -7.00 25.50 -22.51
CA ASP A 61 -7.72 24.77 -23.56
C ASP A 61 -6.96 23.46 -23.81
N ILE A 62 -7.63 22.36 -23.60
CA ILE A 62 -7.13 21.02 -23.91
C ILE A 62 -7.52 20.70 -25.33
N GLU A 63 -6.57 20.44 -26.20
CA GLU A 63 -6.82 20.05 -27.58
C GLU A 63 -6.34 18.63 -27.85
N ARG A 64 -7.09 17.88 -28.62
CA ARG A 64 -6.86 16.48 -28.95
C ARG A 64 -6.91 16.25 -30.45
N ALA A 65 -6.03 15.37 -30.95
CA ALA A 65 -6.09 14.81 -32.29
C ALA A 65 -6.12 13.27 -32.22
N GLU A 66 -6.92 12.62 -33.05
CA GLU A 66 -6.98 11.15 -33.16
C GLU A 66 -6.06 10.67 -34.28
N GLY A 67 -5.22 9.68 -33.98
CA GLY A 67 -4.24 9.12 -34.91
C GLY A 67 -3.06 10.05 -35.21
N ALA A 68 -2.14 9.57 -36.04
CA ALA A 68 -0.92 10.30 -36.38
C ALA A 68 -1.16 11.54 -37.25
N ALA A 69 -2.25 11.59 -38.03
CA ALA A 69 -2.54 12.65 -38.98
C ALA A 69 -3.82 13.45 -38.66
N GLY A 70 -4.50 13.16 -37.56
CA GLY A 70 -5.72 13.86 -37.16
C GLY A 70 -5.47 15.34 -36.87
N ALA A 71 -6.48 16.19 -37.14
CA ALA A 71 -6.42 17.60 -36.76
C ALA A 71 -6.72 17.76 -35.26
N PHE A 72 -6.08 18.71 -34.61
CA PHE A 72 -6.37 19.08 -33.23
C PHE A 72 -7.70 19.81 -33.14
N ALA A 73 -8.49 19.45 -32.15
CA ALA A 73 -9.74 20.11 -31.78
C ALA A 73 -9.78 20.28 -30.26
N GLN A 74 -10.30 21.40 -29.82
CA GLN A 74 -10.50 21.66 -28.40
C GLN A 74 -11.58 20.71 -27.85
N ILE A 75 -11.25 20.00 -26.78
CA ILE A 75 -12.15 19.06 -26.10
C ILE A 75 -12.60 19.57 -24.73
N ALA A 76 -11.83 20.48 -24.12
CA ALA A 76 -12.16 21.08 -22.84
C ALA A 76 -11.51 22.45 -22.66
N ASN A 77 -12.08 23.27 -21.78
CA ASN A 77 -11.42 24.40 -21.12
C ASN A 77 -11.52 24.18 -19.62
N ILE A 78 -10.39 24.16 -18.93
CA ILE A 78 -10.32 23.93 -17.49
C ILE A 78 -9.68 25.13 -16.78
N PRO A 79 -10.17 25.52 -15.58
CA PRO A 79 -9.60 26.64 -14.85
C PRO A 79 -8.20 26.30 -14.35
N ALA A 80 -7.34 27.33 -14.27
CA ALA A 80 -6.03 27.20 -13.60
C ALA A 80 -6.22 27.15 -12.08
N PRO A 81 -5.36 26.41 -11.35
CA PRO A 81 -5.38 26.42 -9.90
C PRO A 81 -4.94 27.80 -9.36
N ALA A 82 -5.48 28.19 -8.21
CA ALA A 82 -5.20 29.49 -7.58
C ALA A 82 -3.72 29.68 -7.22
N THR A 83 -3.01 28.58 -6.96
CA THR A 83 -1.56 28.55 -6.74
C THR A 83 -0.92 27.64 -7.79
N PRO A 84 0.24 28.01 -8.36
CA PRO A 84 0.94 27.17 -9.33
C PRO A 84 1.21 25.76 -8.77
N GLY A 85 0.92 24.75 -9.59
CA GLY A 85 1.08 23.36 -9.18
C GLY A 85 0.62 22.39 -10.27
N PRO A 86 0.55 21.10 -9.95
CA PRO A 86 0.11 20.07 -10.88
C PRO A 86 -1.37 20.23 -11.23
N VAL A 87 -1.65 20.11 -12.53
CA VAL A 87 -3.00 20.10 -13.10
C VAL A 87 -3.25 18.72 -13.70
N THR A 88 -4.43 18.18 -13.45
CA THR A 88 -4.86 16.89 -13.99
C THR A 88 -6.18 17.04 -14.75
N TYR A 89 -6.25 16.42 -15.93
CA TYR A 89 -7.47 16.33 -16.73
C TYR A 89 -7.65 14.90 -17.24
N VAL A 90 -8.86 14.37 -17.20
CA VAL A 90 -9.18 13.04 -17.72
C VAL A 90 -10.05 13.18 -18.97
N ASP A 91 -9.51 12.72 -20.10
CA ASP A 91 -10.22 12.56 -21.36
C ASP A 91 -10.84 11.16 -21.43
N ALA A 92 -12.14 11.08 -21.61
CA ALA A 92 -12.91 9.84 -21.55
C ALA A 92 -13.67 9.57 -22.87
N ASN A 93 -14.30 8.40 -22.96
CA ASN A 93 -15.06 7.94 -24.15
C ASN A 93 -14.19 7.86 -25.42
N LEU A 94 -12.95 7.48 -25.25
CA LEU A 94 -11.98 7.29 -26.33
C LEU A 94 -12.16 5.92 -26.99
N LYS A 95 -11.66 5.79 -28.22
CA LYS A 95 -11.59 4.52 -28.93
C LYS A 95 -10.45 3.67 -28.38
N ILE A 96 -10.64 2.39 -28.44
CA ILE A 96 -9.70 1.35 -27.97
C ILE A 96 -8.47 1.30 -28.87
N ASN A 97 -7.31 1.01 -28.29
CA ASN A 97 -6.05 0.81 -29.00
C ASN A 97 -5.80 1.88 -30.08
N THR A 98 -6.13 3.12 -29.74
CA THR A 98 -6.08 4.26 -30.65
C THR A 98 -5.07 5.27 -30.14
N VAL A 99 -4.22 5.75 -31.04
CA VAL A 99 -3.27 6.84 -30.72
C VAL A 99 -4.04 8.15 -30.62
N TYR A 100 -3.84 8.85 -29.51
CA TYR A 100 -4.31 10.23 -29.31
C TYR A 100 -3.11 11.12 -29.06
N ARG A 101 -3.16 12.32 -29.64
CA ARG A 101 -2.14 13.37 -29.46
C ARG A 101 -2.80 14.55 -28.79
N TYR A 102 -2.08 15.17 -27.87
CA TYR A 102 -2.56 16.28 -27.07
C TYR A 102 -1.60 17.44 -27.10
N HIS A 103 -2.15 18.63 -27.06
CA HIS A 103 -1.45 19.83 -26.64
C HIS A 103 -2.38 20.71 -25.79
N VAL A 104 -1.80 21.63 -25.06
CA VAL A 104 -2.50 22.52 -24.14
C VAL A 104 -2.15 23.96 -24.51
N ILE A 105 -3.16 24.82 -24.55
CA ILE A 105 -3.01 26.25 -24.79
C ILE A 105 -3.38 26.98 -23.50
N THR A 106 -2.45 27.83 -23.02
CA THR A 106 -2.67 28.65 -21.83
C THR A 106 -3.44 29.90 -22.17
N ASN A 107 -4.46 30.25 -21.38
CA ASN A 107 -5.21 31.51 -21.47
C ASN A 107 -4.86 32.41 -20.28
N LYS A 108 -4.56 33.71 -20.57
CA LYS A 108 -4.23 34.73 -19.55
C LYS A 108 -4.47 36.13 -20.10
N GLY A 109 -5.23 36.96 -19.38
CA GLY A 109 -5.47 38.35 -19.77
C GLY A 109 -6.12 38.52 -21.16
N GLY A 110 -6.98 37.59 -21.57
CA GLY A 110 -7.59 37.57 -22.90
C GLY A 110 -6.66 37.15 -24.04
N GLN A 111 -5.42 36.75 -23.74
CA GLN A 111 -4.44 36.25 -24.72
C GLN A 111 -4.30 34.74 -24.61
N ARG A 112 -3.92 34.10 -25.74
CA ARG A 112 -3.62 32.66 -25.79
C ARG A 112 -2.15 32.43 -26.07
N SER A 113 -1.57 31.40 -25.45
CA SER A 113 -0.20 30.94 -25.77
C SER A 113 -0.15 30.25 -27.15
N ILE A 114 1.02 30.02 -27.66
CA ILE A 114 1.23 28.93 -28.62
C ILE A 114 0.92 27.59 -27.92
N PRO A 115 0.57 26.54 -28.68
CA PRO A 115 0.40 25.22 -28.10
C PRO A 115 1.64 24.73 -27.35
N SER A 116 1.45 23.93 -26.31
CA SER A 116 2.51 23.17 -25.67
C SER A 116 3.21 22.23 -26.65
N GLY A 117 4.32 21.64 -26.25
CA GLY A 117 4.86 20.47 -26.96
C GLY A 117 3.78 19.39 -27.10
N GLU A 118 3.70 18.77 -28.28
CA GLU A 118 2.81 17.66 -28.53
C GLU A 118 3.22 16.44 -27.69
N ALA A 119 2.25 15.80 -27.04
CA ALA A 119 2.44 14.55 -26.34
C ALA A 119 1.43 13.51 -26.82
N SER A 120 1.87 12.28 -27.06
CA SER A 120 1.04 11.21 -27.60
C SER A 120 0.94 10.02 -26.66
N VAL A 121 -0.19 9.32 -26.73
CA VAL A 121 -0.45 8.10 -25.99
C VAL A 121 -1.41 7.22 -26.78
N THR A 122 -1.28 5.91 -26.61
CA THR A 122 -2.24 4.94 -27.16
C THR A 122 -3.14 4.45 -26.03
N THR A 123 -4.47 4.52 -26.19
CA THR A 123 -5.41 3.87 -25.27
C THR A 123 -5.14 2.36 -25.21
N LEU A 124 -5.47 1.73 -24.07
CA LEU A 124 -5.20 0.30 -23.90
C LEU A 124 -5.98 -0.53 -24.94
N ALA A 125 -5.35 -1.61 -25.41
CA ALA A 125 -6.02 -2.58 -26.28
C ALA A 125 -7.08 -3.35 -25.47
N LEU A 126 -8.29 -3.50 -25.97
CA LEU A 126 -9.26 -4.44 -25.42
C LEU A 126 -8.82 -5.86 -25.79
N GLN A 127 -8.43 -6.60 -24.77
CA GLN A 127 -8.37 -8.04 -24.89
C GLN A 127 -9.58 -8.59 -24.11
N ASN A 128 -10.71 -8.79 -24.76
CA ASN A 128 -11.88 -9.50 -24.21
C ASN A 128 -11.56 -10.98 -24.03
N ALA A 129 -10.38 -11.28 -23.45
CA ALA A 129 -9.89 -12.61 -23.25
C ALA A 129 -9.74 -12.87 -21.75
N ALA A 130 -10.25 -13.98 -21.31
CA ALA A 130 -9.76 -14.63 -20.10
C ALA A 130 -8.50 -15.43 -20.50
N ALA A 131 -7.45 -15.31 -19.71
CA ALA A 131 -6.20 -16.05 -19.92
C ALA A 131 -5.81 -16.83 -18.67
N ASP A 132 -5.57 -18.11 -18.82
CA ASP A 132 -5.05 -18.94 -17.74
C ASP A 132 -3.53 -18.74 -17.61
N ILE A 133 -3.05 -18.72 -16.37
CA ILE A 133 -1.64 -18.82 -16.01
C ILE A 133 -1.49 -20.15 -15.27
N ALA A 134 -1.02 -21.16 -16.00
CA ALA A 134 -0.88 -22.53 -15.50
C ALA A 134 0.58 -23.01 -15.46
N THR A 135 1.53 -22.11 -15.74
CA THR A 135 2.96 -22.40 -15.73
C THR A 135 3.71 -21.21 -15.13
N ASP A 136 4.88 -21.49 -14.57
CA ASP A 136 5.75 -20.49 -14.00
C ASP A 136 6.18 -19.42 -15.01
N ILE A 137 6.43 -18.22 -14.49
CA ILE A 137 6.84 -17.04 -15.24
C ILE A 137 8.35 -16.89 -15.08
N THR A 138 9.10 -17.37 -16.08
CA THR A 138 10.58 -17.42 -16.05
C THR A 138 11.25 -16.35 -16.90
N ALA A 139 10.46 -15.50 -17.54
CA ALA A 139 10.89 -14.33 -18.31
C ALA A 139 9.97 -13.15 -18.01
N ASN A 140 10.43 -11.93 -18.28
CA ASN A 140 9.61 -10.73 -18.07
C ASN A 140 8.26 -10.86 -18.76
N ARG A 141 7.19 -10.57 -18.01
CA ARG A 141 5.81 -10.67 -18.48
C ARG A 141 4.99 -9.47 -18.01
N THR A 142 4.10 -9.00 -18.88
CA THR A 142 3.12 -7.96 -18.54
C THR A 142 1.72 -8.56 -18.55
N LEU A 143 0.95 -8.26 -17.49
CA LEU A 143 -0.48 -8.52 -17.40
C LEU A 143 -1.22 -7.21 -17.71
N PHE A 144 -2.17 -7.29 -18.64
CA PHE A 144 -2.88 -6.14 -19.19
C PHE A 144 -4.25 -5.95 -18.52
N ALA A 145 -4.66 -4.70 -18.36
CA ALA A 145 -5.88 -4.35 -17.63
C ALA A 145 -7.18 -4.91 -18.22
N ASP A 146 -7.23 -5.09 -19.53
CA ASP A 146 -8.44 -5.56 -20.21
C ASP A 146 -8.54 -7.10 -20.25
N THR A 147 -7.66 -7.80 -19.58
CA THR A 147 -7.64 -9.27 -19.49
C THR A 147 -7.83 -9.72 -18.05
N VAL A 148 -8.74 -10.65 -17.83
CA VAL A 148 -8.88 -11.37 -16.56
C VAL A 148 -7.97 -12.59 -16.60
N TYR A 149 -7.00 -12.65 -15.69
CA TYR A 149 -6.06 -13.76 -15.58
C TYR A 149 -6.51 -14.72 -14.48
N THR A 150 -6.41 -16.04 -14.73
CA THR A 150 -6.70 -17.07 -13.73
C THR A 150 -5.44 -17.88 -13.42
N LEU A 151 -4.98 -17.81 -12.17
CA LEU A 151 -3.87 -18.63 -11.67
C LEU A 151 -4.37 -20.06 -11.43
N LYS A 152 -3.72 -21.04 -12.02
CA LYS A 152 -4.06 -22.46 -11.89
C LYS A 152 -2.92 -23.21 -11.20
N GLY A 153 -2.99 -23.30 -9.88
CA GLY A 153 -1.96 -23.88 -9.02
C GLY A 153 -0.99 -22.84 -8.48
N PHE A 154 0.12 -23.32 -7.97
CA PHE A 154 1.20 -22.49 -7.41
C PHE A 154 2.03 -21.92 -8.57
N ILE A 155 1.88 -20.65 -8.85
CA ILE A 155 2.56 -19.98 -9.97
C ILE A 155 3.74 -19.17 -9.45
N HIS A 156 4.94 -19.50 -9.92
CA HIS A 156 6.16 -18.82 -9.52
C HIS A 156 6.64 -17.81 -10.57
N VAL A 157 7.01 -16.62 -10.13
CA VAL A 157 7.83 -15.70 -10.90
C VAL A 157 9.28 -15.93 -10.47
N ALA A 158 10.10 -16.40 -11.38
CA ALA A 158 11.41 -16.94 -11.06
C ALA A 158 12.48 -16.52 -12.08
N ASN A 159 13.72 -16.98 -11.90
CA ASN A 159 14.81 -16.77 -12.84
C ASN A 159 15.18 -15.29 -13.08
N GLY A 160 14.93 -14.42 -12.08
CA GLY A 160 15.15 -12.98 -12.23
C GLY A 160 14.09 -12.26 -13.07
N ALA A 161 12.99 -12.94 -13.41
CA ALA A 161 11.91 -12.33 -14.18
C ALA A 161 11.22 -11.20 -13.42
N THR A 162 10.73 -10.22 -14.16
CA THR A 162 9.86 -9.17 -13.65
C THR A 162 8.43 -9.37 -14.16
N LEU A 163 7.49 -9.54 -13.24
CA LEU A 163 6.07 -9.52 -13.52
C LEU A 163 5.55 -8.09 -13.39
N THR A 164 5.15 -7.49 -14.50
CA THR A 164 4.52 -6.16 -14.52
C THR A 164 3.02 -6.31 -14.65
N ILE A 165 2.26 -5.62 -13.78
CA ILE A 165 0.80 -5.67 -13.77
C ILE A 165 0.27 -4.25 -13.95
N GLN A 166 -0.51 -4.04 -15.01
CA GLN A 166 -1.06 -2.72 -15.31
C GLN A 166 -2.16 -2.32 -14.32
N PRO A 167 -2.36 -1.00 -14.08
CA PRO A 167 -3.48 -0.50 -13.28
C PRO A 167 -4.83 -1.04 -13.78
N GLY A 168 -5.69 -1.50 -12.85
CA GLY A 168 -7.02 -2.04 -13.17
C GLY A 168 -7.04 -3.52 -13.59
N THR A 169 -5.89 -4.19 -13.63
CA THR A 169 -5.82 -5.62 -13.94
C THR A 169 -6.51 -6.46 -12.87
N LYS A 170 -7.25 -7.47 -13.28
CA LYS A 170 -7.88 -8.46 -12.42
C LYS A 170 -7.19 -9.81 -12.58
N ILE A 171 -6.72 -10.36 -11.45
CA ILE A 171 -6.12 -11.69 -11.34
C ILE A 171 -6.99 -12.51 -10.41
N GLN A 172 -7.30 -13.74 -10.78
CA GLN A 172 -8.13 -14.66 -10.01
C GLN A 172 -7.33 -15.90 -9.66
N GLY A 173 -7.42 -16.36 -8.41
CA GLY A 173 -7.04 -17.73 -8.07
C GLY A 173 -8.13 -18.69 -8.53
N ASP A 174 -7.76 -19.79 -9.17
CA ASP A 174 -8.71 -20.80 -9.62
C ASP A 174 -9.33 -21.52 -8.43
N PHE A 175 -10.62 -21.29 -8.21
CA PHE A 175 -11.35 -21.97 -7.16
C PHE A 175 -11.30 -23.49 -7.27
N ASN A 176 -11.22 -24.06 -8.46
CA ASN A 176 -11.22 -25.52 -8.65
C ASN A 176 -9.85 -26.15 -8.34
N THR A 177 -8.80 -25.33 -8.19
CA THR A 177 -7.45 -25.77 -7.82
C THR A 177 -7.10 -25.17 -6.46
N LEU A 178 -7.22 -25.98 -5.42
CA LEU A 178 -6.95 -25.57 -4.03
C LEU A 178 -5.55 -24.97 -3.90
N GLY A 179 -5.43 -23.88 -3.16
CA GLY A 179 -4.17 -23.22 -2.88
C GLY A 179 -3.56 -22.47 -4.08
N SER A 180 -4.28 -22.32 -5.22
CA SER A 180 -3.79 -21.52 -6.35
C SER A 180 -3.27 -20.17 -5.85
N SER A 181 -1.98 -19.84 -6.10
CA SER A 181 -1.28 -18.71 -5.50
C SER A 181 -0.23 -18.13 -6.44
N LEU A 182 0.24 -16.93 -6.14
CA LEU A 182 1.31 -16.27 -6.90
C LEU A 182 2.53 -16.05 -5.99
N TRP A 183 3.67 -16.58 -6.41
CA TRP A 183 4.92 -16.54 -5.66
C TRP A 183 5.97 -15.74 -6.41
N ILE A 184 6.48 -14.69 -5.83
CA ILE A 184 7.63 -13.94 -6.36
C ILE A 184 8.87 -14.49 -5.66
N LEU A 185 9.64 -15.32 -6.37
CA LEU A 185 10.81 -15.98 -5.78
C LEU A 185 12.00 -15.03 -5.68
N ARG A 186 12.97 -15.39 -4.86
CA ARG A 186 14.19 -14.60 -4.65
C ARG A 186 14.86 -14.19 -5.97
N GLY A 187 15.15 -12.89 -6.11
CA GLY A 187 15.74 -12.31 -7.31
C GLY A 187 14.75 -11.98 -8.43
N ALA A 188 13.52 -12.51 -8.38
CA ALA A 188 12.43 -12.06 -9.25
C ALA A 188 11.78 -10.78 -8.69
N LYS A 189 10.92 -10.12 -9.48
CA LYS A 189 10.28 -8.87 -9.10
C LYS A 189 8.82 -8.81 -9.52
N ILE A 190 8.03 -8.10 -8.72
CA ILE A 190 6.69 -7.69 -9.08
C ILE A 190 6.62 -6.16 -9.21
N GLN A 191 6.04 -5.69 -10.31
CA GLN A 191 5.70 -4.29 -10.53
C GLN A 191 4.18 -4.18 -10.65
N ALA A 192 3.50 -4.06 -9.52
CA ALA A 192 2.05 -4.00 -9.40
C ALA A 192 1.65 -2.60 -8.91
N VAL A 193 1.67 -1.63 -9.83
CA VAL A 193 1.43 -0.22 -9.52
C VAL A 193 0.08 0.18 -10.09
N GLY A 194 -0.98 0.06 -9.28
CA GLY A 194 -2.32 0.54 -9.58
C GLY A 194 -2.49 2.03 -9.28
N THR A 195 -3.73 2.48 -9.29
CA THR A 195 -4.16 3.82 -8.83
C THR A 195 -5.44 3.70 -8.03
N ALA A 196 -5.85 4.77 -7.34
CA ALA A 196 -7.11 4.76 -6.60
C ALA A 196 -8.33 4.46 -7.49
N GLU A 197 -8.33 4.96 -8.72
CA GLU A 197 -9.42 4.73 -9.68
C GLU A 197 -9.32 3.36 -10.37
N LEU A 198 -8.10 2.82 -10.49
CA LEU A 198 -7.79 1.57 -11.17
C LEU A 198 -6.89 0.68 -10.30
N PRO A 199 -7.37 0.21 -9.14
CA PRO A 199 -6.60 -0.71 -8.31
C PRO A 199 -6.38 -2.04 -9.05
N ILE A 200 -5.26 -2.68 -8.75
CA ILE A 200 -5.00 -4.06 -9.18
C ILE A 200 -5.69 -5.00 -8.20
N VAL A 201 -6.43 -5.98 -8.69
CA VAL A 201 -7.26 -6.84 -7.86
C VAL A 201 -6.89 -8.30 -8.02
N PHE A 202 -6.43 -8.90 -6.94
CA PHE A 202 -6.30 -10.35 -6.80
C PHE A 202 -7.50 -10.87 -6.02
N THR A 203 -8.23 -11.86 -6.55
CA THR A 203 -9.47 -12.32 -5.93
C THR A 203 -9.79 -13.78 -6.32
N SER A 204 -10.90 -14.31 -5.81
CA SER A 204 -11.41 -15.64 -6.18
C SER A 204 -12.00 -15.65 -7.60
N SER A 205 -11.86 -16.77 -8.30
CA SER A 205 -12.55 -17.01 -9.59
C SER A 205 -14.05 -17.29 -9.42
N ARG A 206 -14.55 -17.47 -8.18
CA ARG A 206 -16.00 -17.62 -7.92
C ARG A 206 -16.77 -16.34 -8.22
N ALA A 207 -18.04 -16.52 -8.49
CA ALA A 207 -18.96 -15.41 -8.67
C ALA A 207 -19.03 -14.54 -7.41
N VAL A 208 -19.20 -13.23 -7.60
CA VAL A 208 -19.52 -12.30 -6.52
C VAL A 208 -20.77 -12.80 -5.78
N GLY A 209 -20.77 -12.73 -4.46
CA GLY A 209 -21.83 -13.28 -3.61
C GLY A 209 -21.65 -14.76 -3.24
N SER A 210 -20.58 -15.41 -3.72
CA SER A 210 -20.27 -16.82 -3.38
C SER A 210 -18.84 -17.04 -2.92
N ARG A 211 -18.04 -15.97 -2.84
CA ARG A 211 -16.63 -16.04 -2.45
C ARG A 211 -16.48 -16.26 -0.96
N GLN A 212 -15.45 -17.00 -0.58
CA GLN A 212 -15.17 -17.34 0.81
C GLN A 212 -13.67 -17.25 1.10
N PRO A 213 -13.28 -16.99 2.36
CA PRO A 213 -11.91 -17.17 2.81
C PRO A 213 -11.36 -18.54 2.40
N GLY A 214 -10.14 -18.57 1.88
CA GLY A 214 -9.54 -19.82 1.39
C GLY A 214 -9.93 -20.22 -0.03
N ASP A 215 -10.58 -19.37 -0.80
CA ASP A 215 -10.88 -19.67 -2.21
C ASP A 215 -9.63 -19.84 -3.07
N TRP A 216 -8.52 -19.22 -2.66
CA TRP A 216 -7.20 -19.30 -3.30
C TRP A 216 -6.10 -18.99 -2.29
N GLY A 217 -4.81 -19.21 -2.65
CA GLY A 217 -3.73 -19.23 -1.66
C GLY A 217 -3.19 -17.86 -1.25
N GLY A 218 -3.16 -16.86 -2.13
CA GLY A 218 -2.61 -15.55 -1.79
C GLY A 218 -1.41 -15.10 -2.64
N LEU A 219 -0.79 -13.99 -2.23
CA LEU A 219 0.37 -13.37 -2.87
C LEU A 219 1.58 -13.43 -1.95
N ILE A 220 2.58 -14.23 -2.33
CA ILE A 220 3.77 -14.50 -1.54
C ILE A 220 4.99 -13.85 -2.22
N ILE A 221 5.76 -13.05 -1.49
CA ILE A 221 6.94 -12.34 -1.98
C ILE A 221 8.15 -12.72 -1.13
N ILE A 222 9.15 -13.34 -1.77
CA ILE A 222 10.36 -13.83 -1.13
C ILE A 222 11.54 -12.99 -1.59
N GLY A 223 12.17 -12.27 -0.67
CA GLY A 223 13.37 -11.49 -0.91
C GLY A 223 14.64 -12.21 -0.49
N ASN A 224 15.73 -11.47 -0.44
CA ASN A 224 17.06 -11.95 -0.09
C ASN A 224 17.68 -11.13 1.04
N ALA A 225 16.84 -10.52 1.88
CA ALA A 225 17.28 -9.75 3.03
C ALA A 225 17.60 -10.65 4.22
N ILE A 226 18.00 -10.03 5.32
CA ILE A 226 18.43 -10.73 6.53
C ILE A 226 17.19 -11.11 7.35
N ASP A 227 17.18 -12.34 7.87
CA ASP A 227 16.28 -12.79 8.93
C ASP A 227 17.09 -13.29 10.13
N ASN A 228 16.44 -13.59 11.24
CA ASN A 228 17.14 -14.10 12.41
C ASN A 228 17.39 -15.62 12.37
N ARG A 229 17.02 -16.29 11.30
CA ARG A 229 17.39 -17.68 11.01
C ARG A 229 18.54 -17.76 10.00
N SER A 230 19.08 -16.62 9.56
CA SER A 230 20.22 -16.56 8.64
C SER A 230 21.44 -17.25 9.23
N GLY A 231 21.95 -18.26 8.51
CA GLY A 231 23.07 -19.09 8.94
C GLY A 231 22.66 -20.37 9.65
N GLY A 232 21.38 -20.58 9.94
CA GLY A 232 20.79 -21.85 10.33
C GLY A 232 20.48 -22.78 9.15
N PRO A 233 19.89 -23.94 9.37
CA PRO A 233 19.39 -24.78 8.29
C PRO A 233 18.28 -24.01 7.53
N PRO A 234 18.12 -24.22 6.20
CA PRO A 234 17.03 -23.62 5.46
C PRO A 234 15.68 -23.98 6.12
N VAL A 235 14.84 -22.97 6.33
CA VAL A 235 13.52 -23.14 6.92
C VAL A 235 12.48 -22.82 5.83
N GLU A 236 11.55 -23.71 5.64
CA GLU A 236 10.42 -23.45 4.74
C GLU A 236 9.58 -22.33 5.34
N ILE A 237 9.16 -21.38 4.50
CA ILE A 237 8.17 -20.40 4.90
C ILE A 237 6.81 -21.11 5.05
N GLU A 238 5.95 -20.53 5.84
CA GLU A 238 4.61 -21.02 6.04
C GLU A 238 3.86 -21.23 4.72
N GLY A 239 3.12 -22.33 4.60
CA GLY A 239 2.44 -22.71 3.37
C GLY A 239 3.32 -23.28 2.25
N SER A 240 4.64 -23.13 2.30
CA SER A 240 5.54 -23.56 1.22
C SER A 240 5.67 -25.07 1.08
N GLY A 241 5.52 -25.81 2.14
CA GLY A 241 5.55 -27.27 2.14
C GLY A 241 4.46 -27.95 1.29
N THR A 242 3.47 -27.18 0.82
CA THR A 242 2.42 -27.68 -0.06
C THR A 242 2.84 -27.83 -1.50
N ASP A 243 3.81 -27.03 -1.93
CA ASP A 243 4.35 -27.04 -3.29
C ASP A 243 5.66 -27.83 -3.38
N GLY A 244 6.36 -28.02 -2.26
CA GLY A 244 7.61 -28.73 -2.18
C GLY A 244 8.72 -28.05 -2.98
N GLU A 245 9.29 -28.74 -3.96
CA GLU A 245 10.33 -28.22 -4.83
C GLU A 245 9.75 -27.76 -6.17
N ALA A 246 9.83 -26.46 -6.45
CA ALA A 246 9.46 -25.93 -7.77
C ALA A 246 10.61 -26.11 -8.76
N ILE A 247 10.37 -26.75 -9.89
CA ILE A 247 11.32 -26.87 -11.00
C ILE A 247 10.96 -25.83 -12.05
N VAL A 248 11.77 -24.78 -12.17
CA VAL A 248 11.55 -23.66 -13.07
C VAL A 248 12.72 -23.55 -14.04
N GLY A 249 12.44 -23.61 -15.35
CA GLY A 249 13.48 -23.52 -16.37
C GLY A 249 14.56 -24.61 -16.26
N GLY A 250 14.21 -25.80 -15.75
CA GLY A 250 15.14 -26.90 -15.50
C GLY A 250 16.01 -26.73 -14.25
N LYS A 251 15.77 -25.70 -13.43
CA LYS A 251 16.42 -25.51 -12.14
C LYS A 251 15.42 -25.79 -11.02
N ASN A 252 15.92 -26.45 -9.96
CA ASN A 252 15.15 -26.68 -8.75
C ASN A 252 15.22 -25.41 -7.88
N TYR A 253 14.07 -24.76 -7.66
CA TYR A 253 13.91 -23.68 -6.71
C TYR A 253 13.09 -24.20 -5.53
N ARG A 254 13.75 -24.56 -4.43
CA ARG A 254 12.99 -24.78 -3.20
C ARG A 254 12.33 -23.47 -2.79
N VAL A 255 11.05 -23.53 -2.53
CA VAL A 255 10.30 -22.42 -1.95
C VAL A 255 10.62 -22.41 -0.44
N ILE A 256 11.79 -21.95 -0.12
CA ILE A 256 12.28 -21.89 1.25
C ILE A 256 12.67 -20.47 1.60
N TYR A 257 12.52 -20.18 2.87
CA TYR A 257 12.95 -18.97 3.46
C TYR A 257 14.09 -19.31 4.43
N SER A 258 15.27 -18.89 4.12
CA SER A 258 16.45 -19.10 4.98
C SER A 258 17.18 -17.80 5.26
N GLY A 259 16.57 -16.67 4.87
CA GLY A 259 17.23 -15.39 4.86
C GLY A 259 18.29 -15.27 3.79
N GLY A 260 18.85 -14.12 3.72
CA GLY A 260 19.94 -13.76 2.82
C GLY A 260 20.85 -12.76 3.51
N THR A 261 21.69 -12.11 2.71
CA THR A 261 22.67 -11.12 3.22
C THR A 261 22.47 -9.73 2.62
N VAL A 262 21.42 -9.54 1.80
CA VAL A 262 21.20 -8.31 1.04
C VAL A 262 20.09 -7.48 1.68
N ALA A 263 20.42 -6.73 2.74
CA ALA A 263 19.44 -5.87 3.43
C ALA A 263 18.70 -4.88 2.52
N THR A 264 19.31 -4.51 1.38
CA THR A 264 18.74 -3.62 0.37
C THR A 264 18.09 -4.35 -0.80
N ASP A 265 17.77 -5.63 -0.63
CA ASP A 265 17.07 -6.42 -1.64
C ASP A 265 15.81 -5.70 -2.14
N ASN A 266 15.49 -5.94 -3.41
CA ASN A 266 14.38 -5.28 -4.10
C ASN A 266 13.53 -6.30 -4.85
N SER A 267 12.43 -6.69 -4.24
CA SER A 267 11.42 -7.58 -4.84
C SER A 267 10.37 -6.83 -5.70
N GLY A 268 10.49 -5.49 -5.81
CA GLY A 268 9.64 -4.70 -6.68
C GLY A 268 8.84 -3.60 -5.97
N THR A 269 7.69 -3.26 -6.56
CA THR A 269 6.81 -2.19 -6.05
C THR A 269 5.36 -2.63 -6.12
N LEU A 270 4.63 -2.44 -5.03
CA LEU A 270 3.18 -2.65 -4.96
C LEU A 270 2.51 -1.34 -4.54
N SER A 271 1.48 -0.93 -5.27
CA SER A 271 0.67 0.22 -4.89
C SER A 271 -0.76 0.07 -5.40
N TYR A 272 -1.74 0.40 -4.57
CA TYR A 272 -3.16 0.21 -4.87
C TYR A 272 -3.46 -1.23 -5.34
N VAL A 273 -3.07 -2.20 -4.50
CA VAL A 273 -3.30 -3.63 -4.74
C VAL A 273 -4.26 -4.17 -3.69
N ARG A 274 -5.28 -4.91 -4.14
CA ARG A 274 -6.20 -5.63 -3.26
C ARG A 274 -6.02 -7.12 -3.40
N VAL A 275 -6.02 -7.83 -2.27
CA VAL A 275 -6.04 -9.30 -2.17
C VAL A 275 -7.30 -9.70 -1.40
N GLU A 276 -8.18 -10.43 -2.05
CA GLU A 276 -9.52 -10.74 -1.54
C GLU A 276 -9.74 -12.25 -1.50
N PHE A 277 -10.27 -12.78 -0.39
CA PHE A 277 -10.67 -14.19 -0.20
C PHE A 277 -9.53 -15.21 -0.34
N ALA A 278 -8.34 -14.80 0.05
CA ALA A 278 -7.13 -15.62 0.01
C ALA A 278 -6.97 -16.47 1.26
N GLY A 279 -5.82 -17.16 1.35
CA GLY A 279 -5.45 -18.06 2.43
C GLY A 279 -5.73 -19.51 2.05
N PHE A 280 -4.86 -20.40 2.45
CA PHE A 280 -5.04 -21.84 2.28
C PHE A 280 -4.19 -22.57 3.32
N ALA A 281 -4.80 -23.41 4.09
CA ALA A 281 -4.14 -24.20 5.13
C ALA A 281 -4.13 -25.68 4.74
N PRO A 282 -3.08 -26.19 4.12
CA PRO A 282 -2.96 -27.61 3.79
C PRO A 282 -2.83 -28.48 5.04
N SER A 283 -2.29 -27.93 6.12
CA SER A 283 -2.18 -28.56 7.43
C SER A 283 -2.14 -27.49 8.52
N LEU A 284 -2.38 -27.86 9.74
CA LEU A 284 -2.27 -26.95 10.90
C LEU A 284 -0.83 -26.41 11.03
N ASN A 285 -0.69 -25.14 11.27
CA ASN A 285 0.57 -24.38 11.33
C ASN A 285 1.38 -24.47 10.02
N ASN A 286 0.70 -24.40 8.91
CA ASN A 286 1.31 -24.35 7.58
C ASN A 286 0.35 -23.67 6.60
N GLU A 287 -0.02 -22.47 6.92
CA GLU A 287 -1.04 -21.67 6.27
C GLU A 287 -0.41 -20.73 5.21
N LEU A 288 -1.20 -20.38 4.19
CA LEU A 288 -0.91 -19.29 3.26
C LEU A 288 -1.74 -18.08 3.64
N ASN A 289 -1.11 -16.93 3.63
CA ASN A 289 -1.70 -15.65 3.99
C ASN A 289 -2.27 -14.89 2.80
N SER A 290 -2.97 -13.79 3.05
CA SER A 290 -3.36 -12.90 1.96
C SER A 290 -2.13 -12.26 1.32
N PHE A 291 -1.25 -11.65 2.12
CA PHE A 291 0.09 -11.21 1.73
C PHE A 291 1.14 -11.84 2.65
N THR A 292 2.11 -12.53 2.06
CA THR A 292 3.32 -12.98 2.78
C THR A 292 4.54 -12.24 2.24
N PHE A 293 5.34 -11.64 3.13
CA PHE A 293 6.61 -10.98 2.82
C PHE A 293 7.74 -11.69 3.58
N ALA A 294 8.49 -12.54 2.91
CA ALA A 294 9.57 -13.31 3.52
C ALA A 294 10.93 -12.74 3.12
N ALA A 295 11.73 -12.28 4.09
CA ALA A 295 13.06 -11.70 3.91
C ALA A 295 13.13 -10.60 2.83
N VAL A 296 12.10 -9.77 2.75
CA VAL A 296 12.00 -8.68 1.77
C VAL A 296 12.83 -7.48 2.24
N GLY A 297 13.69 -6.96 1.38
CA GLY A 297 14.64 -5.91 1.73
C GLY A 297 14.17 -4.49 1.44
N SER A 298 14.95 -3.53 1.94
CA SER A 298 14.62 -2.10 1.95
C SER A 298 14.56 -1.42 0.56
N GLY A 299 14.94 -2.12 -0.51
CA GLY A 299 14.74 -1.67 -1.88
C GLY A 299 13.31 -1.84 -2.38
N THR A 300 12.50 -2.68 -1.72
CA THR A 300 11.09 -2.89 -2.04
C THR A 300 10.23 -1.76 -1.49
N ARG A 301 9.10 -1.49 -2.17
CA ARG A 301 8.11 -0.48 -1.75
C ARG A 301 6.71 -1.07 -1.81
N ALA A 302 5.92 -0.84 -0.76
CA ALA A 302 4.53 -1.24 -0.68
C ALA A 302 3.70 -0.09 -0.09
N SER A 303 2.63 0.30 -0.78
CA SER A 303 1.72 1.35 -0.29
C SER A 303 0.31 1.14 -0.81
N PHE A 304 -0.69 1.55 -0.04
CA PHE A 304 -2.09 1.40 -0.41
C PHE A 304 -2.44 -0.05 -0.78
N LEU A 305 -2.24 -0.96 0.17
CA LEU A 305 -2.62 -2.36 0.03
C LEU A 305 -3.87 -2.66 0.85
N GLN A 306 -4.73 -3.50 0.33
CA GLN A 306 -5.91 -3.99 1.06
C GLN A 306 -6.01 -5.50 1.01
N THR A 307 -6.37 -6.11 2.15
CA THR A 307 -6.88 -7.48 2.24
C THR A 307 -8.37 -7.47 2.57
N MET A 308 -9.08 -8.50 2.14
CA MET A 308 -10.50 -8.67 2.43
C MET A 308 -10.86 -10.15 2.52
N GLY A 309 -11.26 -10.58 3.70
CA GLY A 309 -11.80 -11.93 3.91
C GLY A 309 -10.74 -13.03 3.71
N GLY A 310 -9.56 -12.90 4.30
CA GLY A 310 -8.52 -13.93 4.33
C GLY A 310 -8.91 -15.11 5.22
N LEU A 311 -8.39 -16.30 4.92
CA LEU A 311 -8.57 -17.49 5.77
C LEU A 311 -7.65 -17.43 6.98
N ASP A 312 -6.48 -16.89 6.79
CA ASP A 312 -5.39 -16.75 7.71
C ASP A 312 -5.00 -15.27 7.81
N ASP A 313 -3.72 -14.94 8.02
CA ASP A 313 -3.29 -13.54 8.17
C ASP A 313 -3.61 -12.65 6.98
N SER A 314 -3.90 -11.40 7.30
CA SER A 314 -3.98 -10.36 6.29
C SER A 314 -2.60 -10.01 5.74
N TYR A 315 -1.65 -9.73 6.62
CA TYR A 315 -0.27 -9.40 6.28
C TYR A 315 0.69 -10.11 7.20
N GLU A 316 1.56 -10.93 6.66
CA GLU A 316 2.60 -11.60 7.42
C GLU A 316 3.99 -11.25 6.91
N PHE A 317 4.92 -10.95 7.85
CA PHE A 317 6.28 -10.48 7.59
C PHE A 317 7.30 -11.35 8.32
N PHE A 318 8.00 -12.21 7.57
CA PHE A 318 9.08 -13.03 8.08
C PHE A 318 10.43 -12.36 7.81
N GLY A 319 11.06 -11.76 8.80
CA GLY A 319 12.38 -11.12 8.65
C GLY A 319 12.43 -10.02 7.59
N GLY A 320 13.65 -9.61 7.24
CA GLY A 320 13.86 -8.50 6.30
C GLY A 320 13.52 -7.13 6.91
N GLY A 321 13.31 -6.14 6.04
CA GLY A 321 13.01 -4.80 6.53
C GLY A 321 12.78 -3.83 5.39
N PHE A 322 11.54 -3.61 5.01
CA PHE A 322 11.13 -2.63 4.02
C PHE A 322 10.07 -1.70 4.58
N ASP A 323 9.76 -0.64 3.84
CA ASP A 323 8.76 0.33 4.24
C ASP A 323 7.42 0.02 3.56
N ALA A 324 6.35 -0.03 4.35
CA ALA A 324 5.00 -0.13 3.85
C ALA A 324 4.08 0.89 4.54
N ASP A 325 3.14 1.44 3.79
CA ASP A 325 2.21 2.43 4.32
C ASP A 325 0.80 2.30 3.72
N HIS A 326 -0.20 2.82 4.45
CA HIS A 326 -1.60 2.81 4.04
C HIS A 326 -2.11 1.39 3.77
N LEU A 327 -2.00 0.53 4.78
CA LEU A 327 -2.43 -0.87 4.72
C LEU A 327 -3.82 -1.02 5.36
N VAL A 328 -4.70 -1.78 4.70
CA VAL A 328 -6.07 -2.05 5.17
C VAL A 328 -6.29 -3.55 5.27
N ALA A 329 -6.61 -4.04 6.47
CA ALA A 329 -6.98 -5.42 6.77
C ALA A 329 -8.47 -5.48 7.15
N TYR A 330 -9.30 -6.00 6.27
CA TYR A 330 -10.73 -6.19 6.55
C TYR A 330 -11.06 -7.67 6.59
N GLU A 331 -11.60 -8.13 7.75
CA GLU A 331 -12.06 -9.49 7.96
C GLU A 331 -10.95 -10.53 7.71
N THR A 332 -10.07 -10.67 8.66
CA THR A 332 -9.03 -11.71 8.65
C THR A 332 -9.48 -12.96 9.41
N GLY A 333 -8.91 -14.10 9.06
CA GLY A 333 -9.19 -15.39 9.72
C GLY A 333 -8.23 -15.69 10.87
N ASP A 334 -7.08 -15.04 10.91
CA ASP A 334 -6.12 -14.99 12.00
C ASP A 334 -5.71 -13.52 12.22
N ASP A 335 -4.48 -13.15 12.13
CA ASP A 335 -4.01 -11.83 12.51
C ASP A 335 -4.20 -10.76 11.42
N MET A 336 -4.45 -9.52 11.84
CA MET A 336 -4.49 -8.41 10.90
C MET A 336 -3.09 -8.10 10.38
N TYR A 337 -2.08 -8.17 11.27
CA TYR A 337 -0.68 -7.90 10.97
C TYR A 337 0.21 -8.79 11.84
N ASP A 338 0.86 -9.78 11.26
CA ASP A 338 1.87 -10.62 11.94
C ASP A 338 3.29 -10.27 11.47
N MET A 339 4.21 -10.20 12.41
CA MET A 339 5.62 -9.93 12.16
C MET A 339 6.50 -10.83 13.00
N SER A 340 7.46 -11.46 12.36
CA SER A 340 8.32 -12.42 13.03
C SER A 340 9.75 -12.44 12.45
N GLU A 341 10.58 -13.27 13.00
CA GLU A 341 11.85 -13.73 12.43
C GLU A 341 12.84 -12.62 12.09
N GLY A 342 12.89 -11.56 12.90
CA GLY A 342 13.83 -10.47 12.71
C GLY A 342 13.36 -9.39 11.75
N PHE A 343 12.06 -9.26 11.53
CA PHE A 343 11.51 -8.15 10.74
C PHE A 343 11.84 -6.81 11.39
N VAL A 344 12.44 -5.91 10.60
CA VAL A 344 12.88 -4.59 11.07
C VAL A 344 12.32 -3.44 10.20
N GLY A 345 11.24 -3.67 9.49
CA GLY A 345 10.60 -2.68 8.62
C GLY A 345 9.90 -1.55 9.37
N ARG A 346 9.34 -0.61 8.58
CA ARG A 346 8.51 0.49 9.08
C ARG A 346 7.13 0.41 8.41
N LEU A 347 6.10 0.31 9.25
CA LEU A 347 4.72 0.24 8.82
C LEU A 347 3.98 1.46 9.35
N SER A 348 3.21 2.15 8.52
CA SER A 348 2.47 3.33 8.96
C SER A 348 1.11 3.46 8.28
N PHE A 349 0.18 4.12 8.97
CA PHE A 349 -1.20 4.28 8.53
C PHE A 349 -1.90 2.94 8.29
N LEU A 350 -2.01 2.14 9.35
CA LEU A 350 -2.62 0.81 9.31
C LEU A 350 -4.08 0.88 9.76
N ILE A 351 -4.98 0.26 9.01
CA ILE A 351 -6.38 0.05 9.39
C ILE A 351 -6.64 -1.45 9.45
N GLY A 352 -7.14 -1.92 10.59
CA GLY A 352 -7.64 -3.28 10.77
C GLY A 352 -9.07 -3.29 11.29
N PHE A 353 -9.93 -4.16 10.74
CA PHE A 353 -11.32 -4.32 11.19
C PHE A 353 -11.82 -5.75 11.02
N ASN A 354 -12.32 -6.31 12.10
CA ASN A 354 -13.10 -7.54 12.09
C ASN A 354 -14.49 -7.30 12.69
N SER A 355 -15.51 -7.89 12.10
CA SER A 355 -16.90 -7.73 12.55
C SER A 355 -17.44 -8.95 13.29
N VAL A 356 -17.43 -10.09 12.63
CA VAL A 356 -17.93 -11.37 13.12
C VAL A 356 -17.09 -12.50 12.53
N GLN A 357 -17.18 -13.69 13.12
CA GLN A 357 -16.44 -14.85 12.63
C GLN A 357 -16.73 -15.12 11.14
N LEU A 358 -15.70 -15.40 10.38
CA LEU A 358 -15.76 -15.77 8.97
C LEU A 358 -16.26 -17.21 8.81
N THR A 359 -16.72 -17.54 7.60
CA THR A 359 -17.03 -18.92 7.21
C THR A 359 -16.10 -19.32 6.07
N PRO A 360 -15.08 -20.14 6.32
CA PRO A 360 -14.12 -20.50 5.30
C PRO A 360 -14.70 -21.44 4.26
N ARG A 361 -14.04 -21.52 3.12
CA ARG A 361 -14.29 -22.52 2.09
C ARG A 361 -14.04 -23.92 2.65
N THR A 362 -14.95 -24.83 2.39
CA THR A 362 -14.77 -26.25 2.76
C THR A 362 -13.52 -26.82 2.09
N GLY A 363 -12.63 -27.42 2.88
CA GLY A 363 -11.40 -28.05 2.41
C GLY A 363 -10.20 -27.09 2.22
N ALA A 364 -10.37 -25.79 2.50
CA ALA A 364 -9.25 -24.84 2.44
C ALA A 364 -8.43 -24.76 3.75
N GLY A 365 -8.94 -25.29 4.83
CA GLY A 365 -8.37 -25.21 6.17
C GLY A 365 -9.39 -24.76 7.19
N PHE A 366 -8.91 -24.25 8.30
CA PHE A 366 -9.71 -23.77 9.43
C PHE A 366 -9.28 -22.33 9.75
N LEU A 367 -10.20 -21.57 10.32
CA LEU A 367 -9.83 -20.29 10.95
C LEU A 367 -8.94 -20.57 12.15
N ALA A 368 -7.99 -19.71 12.40
CA ALA A 368 -7.18 -19.76 13.59
C ALA A 368 -8.02 -19.64 14.88
N THR A 369 -7.44 -20.02 15.98
CA THR A 369 -8.07 -19.93 17.30
C THR A 369 -7.51 -18.83 18.17
N ASP A 370 -6.64 -18.01 17.63
CA ASP A 370 -5.90 -16.94 18.31
C ASP A 370 -5.78 -15.63 17.52
N LEU A 371 -6.85 -15.26 16.85
CA LEU A 371 -6.97 -14.02 16.06
C LEU A 371 -6.65 -12.76 16.89
N GLU A 372 -5.72 -11.96 16.39
CA GLU A 372 -5.21 -10.74 17.03
C GLU A 372 -5.30 -9.49 16.09
N GLY A 373 -5.03 -8.32 16.65
CA GLY A 373 -4.82 -7.12 15.85
C GLY A 373 -3.42 -7.06 15.28
N ILE A 374 -2.42 -7.21 16.13
CA ILE A 374 -1.02 -7.39 15.80
C ILE A 374 -0.50 -8.58 16.58
N GLU A 375 0.07 -9.56 15.90
CA GLU A 375 1.00 -10.49 16.50
C GLU A 375 2.43 -10.07 16.17
N ASN A 376 3.34 -10.12 17.13
CA ASN A 376 4.73 -9.86 16.86
C ASN A 376 5.59 -10.83 17.66
N ASP A 377 6.30 -11.66 16.92
CA ASP A 377 7.18 -12.69 17.45
C ASP A 377 8.66 -12.35 17.24
N GLY A 378 9.49 -12.75 18.16
CA GLY A 378 10.93 -12.72 17.99
C GLY A 378 11.39 -13.85 17.07
N CYS A 379 11.88 -14.92 17.63
CA CYS A 379 12.27 -16.11 16.88
C CYS A 379 11.66 -17.36 17.51
N ASN A 380 11.12 -18.25 16.70
CA ASN A 380 10.51 -19.50 17.14
C ASN A 380 10.99 -20.71 16.32
N GLY A 381 11.05 -21.86 16.95
CA GLY A 381 11.36 -23.14 16.31
C GLY A 381 12.83 -23.44 16.12
N SER A 382 13.13 -24.45 15.30
CA SER A 382 14.45 -25.07 15.21
C SER A 382 15.56 -24.19 14.61
N GLY A 383 15.19 -23.14 13.88
CA GLY A 383 16.15 -22.18 13.32
C GLY A 383 16.67 -21.13 14.31
N CYS A 384 16.11 -21.08 15.53
CA CYS A 384 16.46 -20.10 16.55
C CYS A 384 17.51 -20.66 17.50
N LEU A 385 18.78 -20.61 17.10
CA LEU A 385 19.89 -21.27 17.83
C LEU A 385 20.09 -20.74 19.24
N THR A 386 19.75 -19.49 19.51
CA THR A 386 19.83 -18.85 20.85
C THR A 386 18.43 -18.63 21.46
N GLY A 387 17.43 -19.36 20.97
CA GLY A 387 16.03 -19.23 21.40
C GLY A 387 15.46 -17.83 21.15
N PHE A 388 14.69 -17.31 22.11
CA PHE A 388 14.08 -15.97 22.04
C PHE A 388 15.08 -14.81 22.04
N ASN A 389 16.36 -15.06 22.20
CA ASN A 389 17.44 -14.08 22.08
C ASN A 389 18.19 -14.16 20.74
N GLN A 390 17.60 -14.80 19.73
CA GLN A 390 18.17 -14.87 18.39
C GLN A 390 18.17 -13.50 17.71
N GLU A 391 19.33 -13.09 17.23
CA GLU A 391 19.50 -11.84 16.47
C GLU A 391 19.47 -12.07 14.93
N PRO A 392 19.05 -11.05 14.13
CA PRO A 392 18.53 -9.76 14.59
C PRO A 392 17.16 -9.91 15.26
N PHE A 393 16.91 -9.11 16.30
CA PHE A 393 15.58 -9.12 16.93
C PHE A 393 14.52 -8.56 15.98
N THR A 394 13.30 -9.06 16.07
CA THR A 394 12.15 -8.44 15.43
C THR A 394 11.88 -7.09 16.12
N VAL A 395 12.15 -6.00 15.44
CA VAL A 395 12.00 -4.63 15.96
C VAL A 395 11.40 -3.71 14.87
N PRO A 396 10.14 -3.90 14.49
CA PRO A 396 9.46 -3.00 13.57
C PRO A 396 9.21 -1.62 14.20
N LEU A 397 8.96 -0.62 13.37
CA LEU A 397 8.26 0.60 13.76
C LEU A 397 6.85 0.57 13.16
N ILE A 398 5.85 0.59 14.02
CA ILE A 398 4.43 0.65 13.65
C ILE A 398 3.86 1.96 14.19
N ALA A 399 3.45 2.84 13.26
CA ALA A 399 2.99 4.16 13.62
C ALA A 399 1.66 4.50 12.95
N ASN A 400 0.82 5.23 13.66
CA ASN A 400 -0.49 5.66 13.15
C ASN A 400 -1.36 4.47 12.69
N PHE A 401 -1.72 3.63 13.62
CA PHE A 401 -2.55 2.46 13.38
C PHE A 401 -3.91 2.55 14.08
N THR A 402 -4.93 1.98 13.47
CA THR A 402 -6.28 1.83 13.99
C THR A 402 -6.70 0.38 13.83
N LEU A 403 -6.85 -0.34 14.93
CA LEU A 403 -7.26 -1.74 14.97
C LEU A 403 -8.58 -1.87 15.73
N VAL A 404 -9.58 -2.44 15.08
CA VAL A 404 -10.91 -2.63 15.64
C VAL A 404 -11.29 -4.10 15.52
N GLY A 405 -11.32 -4.79 16.63
CA GLY A 405 -11.76 -6.17 16.74
C GLY A 405 -13.28 -6.33 16.68
N CYS A 406 -13.75 -7.54 16.73
CA CYS A 406 -15.18 -7.88 16.70
C CYS A 406 -15.90 -7.63 18.04
N GLY A 407 -15.16 -7.51 19.14
CA GLY A 407 -15.71 -7.26 20.47
C GLY A 407 -16.33 -8.47 21.19
N ASP A 408 -16.28 -9.67 20.62
CA ASP A 408 -16.80 -10.91 21.20
C ASP A 408 -15.74 -12.01 21.18
N VAL A 409 -15.59 -12.73 22.29
CA VAL A 409 -14.70 -13.89 22.40
C VAL A 409 -15.06 -15.02 21.44
N ALA A 410 -16.31 -15.11 21.01
CA ALA A 410 -16.76 -16.12 20.06
C ALA A 410 -16.17 -15.96 18.65
N CYS A 411 -15.72 -14.76 18.27
CA CYS A 411 -15.16 -14.53 16.95
C CYS A 411 -13.63 -14.56 16.90
N VAL A 412 -12.95 -14.67 18.05
CA VAL A 412 -11.47 -14.64 18.14
C VAL A 412 -10.86 -15.97 18.55
N GLY A 413 -11.67 -17.00 18.74
CA GLY A 413 -11.23 -18.31 19.18
C GLY A 413 -10.78 -18.38 20.65
N SER A 414 -10.16 -19.48 21.04
CA SER A 414 -9.83 -19.77 22.45
C SER A 414 -8.56 -19.06 22.92
N GLY A 415 -7.63 -18.75 22.04
CA GLY A 415 -6.33 -18.10 22.31
C GLY A 415 -6.32 -16.59 22.09
N GLY A 416 -7.07 -16.11 21.09
CA GLY A 416 -7.04 -14.76 20.56
C GLY A 416 -7.84 -13.71 21.32
N GLY A 417 -7.92 -12.54 20.73
CA GLY A 417 -8.71 -11.39 21.23
C GLY A 417 -7.90 -10.33 21.93
N PHE A 418 -6.62 -10.22 21.62
CA PHE A 418 -5.75 -9.12 22.04
C PHE A 418 -5.59 -8.11 20.90
N GLY A 419 -5.50 -6.83 21.24
CA GLY A 419 -5.15 -5.80 20.27
C GLY A 419 -3.72 -5.94 19.76
N MET A 420 -2.81 -6.37 20.65
CA MET A 420 -1.43 -6.74 20.32
C MET A 420 -1.01 -7.95 21.16
N MET A 421 -0.41 -8.94 20.53
CA MET A 421 0.30 -10.04 21.18
C MET A 421 1.78 -9.92 20.86
N LEU A 422 2.61 -9.71 21.88
CA LEU A 422 4.05 -9.53 21.77
C LEU A 422 4.75 -10.62 22.55
N ARG A 423 5.53 -11.47 21.87
CA ARG A 423 6.10 -12.69 22.46
C ARG A 423 7.43 -13.14 21.84
N ARG A 424 8.03 -14.16 22.41
CA ARG A 424 9.21 -14.86 21.88
C ARG A 424 10.43 -13.96 21.71
N GLY A 425 10.58 -12.98 22.62
CA GLY A 425 11.74 -12.08 22.63
C GLY A 425 11.67 -10.95 21.60
N THR A 426 10.48 -10.63 21.11
CA THR A 426 10.30 -9.52 20.18
C THR A 426 10.56 -8.16 20.83
N GLY A 427 10.98 -7.20 20.03
CA GLY A 427 10.95 -5.77 20.32
C GLY A 427 9.82 -5.08 19.54
N GLY A 428 10.07 -3.83 19.14
CA GLY A 428 9.18 -3.04 18.30
C GLY A 428 8.78 -1.71 18.93
N TYR A 429 8.45 -0.76 18.06
CA TYR A 429 7.96 0.55 18.46
C TYR A 429 6.54 0.73 17.92
N TYR A 430 5.58 0.81 18.83
CA TYR A 430 4.15 0.94 18.54
C TYR A 430 3.69 2.31 19.02
N VAL A 431 3.43 3.23 18.08
CA VAL A 431 3.21 4.63 18.42
C VAL A 431 2.02 5.23 17.69
N ASN A 432 1.30 6.12 18.36
CA ASN A 432 0.15 6.85 17.81
C ASN A 432 -0.97 5.90 17.33
N GLY A 433 -1.30 4.90 18.14
CA GLY A 433 -2.28 3.87 17.82
C GLY A 433 -3.65 4.08 18.43
N VAL A 434 -4.65 3.43 17.84
CA VAL A 434 -5.98 3.20 18.42
C VAL A 434 -6.26 1.70 18.36
N ILE A 435 -6.60 1.13 19.49
CA ILE A 435 -6.99 -0.29 19.66
C ILE A 435 -8.38 -0.33 20.28
N ALA A 436 -9.33 -0.96 19.60
CA ALA A 436 -10.70 -0.99 20.07
C ALA A 436 -11.38 -2.34 19.86
N ARG A 437 -12.34 -2.68 20.73
CA ARG A 437 -13.17 -3.89 20.63
C ARG A 437 -12.38 -5.19 20.61
N PHE A 438 -11.30 -5.27 21.39
CA PHE A 438 -10.60 -6.53 21.63
C PHE A 438 -11.11 -7.16 22.94
N PRO A 439 -11.72 -8.38 22.89
CA PRO A 439 -12.51 -8.89 24.01
C PRO A 439 -11.67 -9.42 25.19
N ARG A 440 -10.35 -9.62 25.04
CA ARG A 440 -9.50 -10.08 26.14
C ARG A 440 -8.69 -8.95 26.77
N ALA A 441 -7.88 -8.25 25.98
CA ALA A 441 -7.12 -7.09 26.46
C ALA A 441 -6.61 -6.25 25.28
N GLY A 442 -6.08 -5.05 25.57
CA GLY A 442 -5.38 -4.23 24.60
C GLY A 442 -4.05 -4.85 24.19
N VAL A 443 -3.27 -5.36 25.14
CA VAL A 443 -1.93 -5.89 24.93
C VAL A 443 -1.69 -7.15 25.76
N SER A 444 -1.13 -8.19 25.14
CA SER A 444 -0.54 -9.34 25.81
C SER A 444 0.98 -9.28 25.63
N LEU A 445 1.71 -8.99 26.69
CA LEU A 445 3.17 -8.94 26.69
C LEU A 445 3.69 -10.22 27.36
N ARG A 446 4.13 -11.18 26.55
CA ARG A 446 4.50 -12.53 27.00
C ARG A 446 6.00 -12.69 27.12
N ASP A 447 6.44 -13.66 27.91
CA ASP A 447 7.81 -14.06 28.23
C ASP A 447 8.75 -12.96 28.78
N ALA A 448 9.81 -13.41 29.43
CA ALA A 448 10.78 -12.54 30.10
C ALA A 448 11.67 -11.80 29.08
N GLU A 449 11.99 -12.45 27.99
CA GLU A 449 12.88 -11.92 26.95
C GLU A 449 12.21 -10.74 26.24
N THR A 450 10.92 -10.84 25.90
CA THR A 450 10.14 -9.74 25.33
C THR A 450 10.08 -8.56 26.31
N PHE A 451 9.85 -8.82 27.61
CA PHE A 451 9.83 -7.75 28.61
C PHE A 451 11.20 -7.08 28.79
N VAL A 452 12.29 -7.84 28.68
CA VAL A 452 13.66 -7.30 28.73
C VAL A 452 13.90 -6.29 27.58
N ARG A 453 13.28 -6.48 26.39
CA ARG A 453 13.38 -5.50 25.29
C ARG A 453 12.81 -4.14 25.67
N ALA A 454 11.86 -4.09 26.59
CA ALA A 454 11.36 -2.84 27.17
C ALA A 454 12.31 -2.20 28.20
N GLY A 455 13.48 -2.78 28.44
CA GLY A 455 14.45 -2.31 29.45
C GLY A 455 14.14 -2.79 30.86
N SER A 456 13.26 -3.77 31.04
CA SER A 456 12.82 -4.32 32.34
C SER A 456 12.27 -3.26 33.30
N VAL A 457 11.69 -2.18 32.78
CA VAL A 457 11.12 -1.07 33.55
C VAL A 457 9.73 -0.73 33.04
N ALA A 458 8.93 -0.17 33.94
CA ALA A 458 7.54 0.17 33.62
C ALA A 458 7.44 1.30 32.58
N VAL A 459 8.34 2.29 32.63
CA VAL A 459 8.41 3.39 31.66
C VAL A 459 9.60 3.17 30.74
N GLN A 460 9.34 3.00 29.45
CA GLN A 460 10.42 2.74 28.47
C GLN A 460 11.26 3.97 28.24
N ASP A 461 12.57 3.82 28.42
CA ASP A 461 13.56 4.77 27.91
C ASP A 461 13.78 4.52 26.43
N VAL A 462 13.20 5.33 25.58
CA VAL A 462 13.32 5.21 24.12
C VAL A 462 14.73 5.47 23.57
N ALA A 463 15.68 5.89 24.41
CA ALA A 463 17.08 5.95 24.03
C ALA A 463 17.76 4.56 24.06
N THR A 464 17.27 3.65 24.88
CA THR A 464 17.91 2.35 25.15
C THR A 464 17.00 1.15 24.87
N ALA A 465 15.71 1.24 25.10
CA ALA A 465 14.76 0.15 24.92
C ALA A 465 14.57 -0.24 23.44
N ASP A 466 14.42 -1.53 23.18
CA ASP A 466 14.09 -2.08 21.88
C ASP A 466 12.59 -2.43 21.75
N LEU A 467 11.82 -2.24 22.81
CA LEU A 467 10.38 -2.32 22.82
C LEU A 467 9.79 -1.09 23.49
N ALA A 468 8.88 -0.39 22.79
CA ALA A 468 8.11 0.71 23.37
C ALA A 468 6.71 0.78 22.79
N ILE A 469 5.70 0.93 23.65
CA ILE A 469 4.31 1.19 23.29
C ILE A 469 3.98 2.56 23.86
N LYS A 470 3.75 3.55 23.00
CA LYS A 470 3.55 4.95 23.43
C LYS A 470 2.45 5.65 22.65
N ASN A 471 1.68 6.47 23.33
CA ASN A 471 0.59 7.25 22.73
C ASN A 471 -0.42 6.34 22.02
N VAL A 472 -0.87 5.28 22.70
CA VAL A 472 -1.88 4.36 22.22
C VAL A 472 -3.17 4.51 23.00
N PHE A 473 -4.27 4.62 22.28
CA PHE A 473 -5.60 4.83 22.81
C PHE A 473 -6.41 3.52 22.77
N PHE A 474 -6.98 3.11 23.91
CA PHE A 474 -7.73 1.88 24.06
C PHE A 474 -9.20 2.17 24.36
N ALA A 475 -10.13 1.57 23.60
CA ALA A 475 -11.56 1.71 23.79
C ALA A 475 -12.28 0.36 23.67
N GLU A 476 -13.24 0.09 24.53
CA GLU A 476 -14.00 -1.19 24.49
C GLU A 476 -13.08 -2.43 24.46
N VAL A 477 -11.89 -2.35 25.08
CA VAL A 477 -11.11 -3.54 25.39
C VAL A 477 -11.59 -4.12 26.71
N ALA A 478 -11.36 -5.42 26.95
CA ALA A 478 -11.76 -6.05 28.21
C ALA A 478 -11.11 -5.34 29.42
N SER A 479 -11.30 -5.82 30.59
CA SER A 479 -11.06 -5.11 31.87
C SER A 479 -9.69 -4.46 32.07
N THR A 480 -8.67 -4.75 31.21
CA THR A 480 -7.30 -4.21 31.36
C THR A 480 -6.67 -3.92 30.01
N ILE A 481 -5.78 -2.91 29.98
CA ILE A 481 -4.89 -2.70 28.81
C ILE A 481 -3.94 -3.90 28.67
N PHE A 482 -3.33 -4.33 29.76
CA PHE A 482 -2.39 -5.44 29.76
C PHE A 482 -2.98 -6.69 30.41
N GLN A 483 -2.86 -7.83 29.71
CA GLN A 483 -3.15 -9.13 30.28
C GLN A 483 -1.87 -9.99 30.29
N ALA A 484 -1.52 -10.52 31.45
CA ALA A 484 -0.53 -11.56 31.54
C ALA A 484 -1.09 -12.86 30.93
N GLY A 485 -0.36 -13.45 30.00
CA GLY A 485 -0.77 -14.69 29.33
C GLY A 485 0.29 -15.77 29.39
N GLY A 486 -0.11 -17.02 29.29
CA GLY A 486 0.64 -18.21 28.93
C GLY A 486 2.07 -18.34 29.47
N GLY A 487 2.26 -18.46 30.78
CA GLY A 487 3.59 -18.64 31.39
C GLY A 487 4.35 -17.33 31.66
N ALA A 488 3.79 -16.18 31.32
CA ALA A 488 4.34 -14.89 31.70
C ALA A 488 4.20 -14.68 33.20
N THR A 489 5.25 -14.21 33.86
CA THR A 489 5.18 -13.73 35.23
C THR A 489 4.18 -12.57 35.33
N THR A 490 3.54 -12.40 36.45
CA THR A 490 2.43 -11.49 36.74
C THR A 490 2.72 -9.98 36.53
N GLN A 491 3.78 -9.58 35.82
CA GLN A 491 4.28 -8.22 35.78
C GLN A 491 4.64 -7.70 34.39
N ASN A 492 4.20 -8.34 33.32
CA ASN A 492 4.50 -7.83 31.99
C ASN A 492 3.55 -6.69 31.60
N ALA A 493 3.44 -5.69 32.46
CA ALA A 493 2.67 -4.49 32.23
C ALA A 493 3.58 -3.27 32.23
N LEU A 494 3.42 -2.41 31.24
CA LEU A 494 4.13 -1.14 31.16
C LEU A 494 3.36 -0.07 31.92
N ASP A 495 4.05 0.97 32.40
CA ASP A 495 3.36 2.09 33.05
C ASP A 495 2.43 2.81 32.07
N ILE A 496 1.14 2.77 32.37
CA ILE A 496 0.09 3.35 31.54
C ILE A 496 0.29 4.86 31.40
N ALA A 497 0.51 5.56 32.50
CA ALA A 497 0.63 7.03 32.50
C ALA A 497 1.96 7.49 31.87
N GLY A 498 3.08 6.89 32.25
CA GLY A 498 4.41 7.27 31.77
C GLY A 498 4.63 6.96 30.28
N ASN A 499 3.85 6.04 29.71
CA ASN A 499 3.87 5.73 28.27
C ASN A 499 2.74 6.39 27.49
N ASN A 500 1.92 7.21 28.15
CA ASN A 500 0.73 7.86 27.58
C ASN A 500 -0.20 6.83 26.92
N LEU A 501 -0.52 5.76 27.65
CA LEU A 501 -1.50 4.76 27.25
C LEU A 501 -2.85 5.17 27.84
N VAL A 502 -3.84 5.40 27.00
CA VAL A 502 -5.12 5.96 27.42
C VAL A 502 -6.22 4.91 27.35
N SER A 503 -6.71 4.45 28.51
CA SER A 503 -7.93 3.65 28.58
C SER A 503 -9.14 4.58 28.57
N SER A 504 -10.03 4.44 27.60
CA SER A 504 -11.18 5.31 27.40
C SER A 504 -12.49 4.63 27.76
N ALA A 505 -13.37 5.36 28.44
CA ALA A 505 -14.76 4.99 28.59
C ALA A 505 -15.62 5.31 27.33
N ALA A 506 -15.04 5.99 26.33
CA ALA A 506 -15.72 6.26 25.07
C ALA A 506 -15.92 4.96 24.29
N THR A 507 -17.03 4.83 23.59
CA THR A 507 -17.23 3.71 22.67
C THR A 507 -16.35 3.89 21.43
N ALA A 508 -15.90 2.81 20.82
CA ALA A 508 -15.14 2.85 19.56
C ALA A 508 -15.89 3.65 18.48
N ALA A 509 -17.21 3.47 18.38
CA ALA A 509 -18.04 4.22 17.44
C ALA A 509 -18.00 5.74 17.65
N SER A 510 -17.77 6.22 18.87
CA SER A 510 -17.69 7.65 19.16
C SER A 510 -16.34 8.27 18.81
N LEU A 511 -15.31 7.46 18.62
CA LEU A 511 -13.97 7.94 18.25
C LEU A 511 -13.89 8.36 16.78
N PHE A 512 -14.66 7.73 15.91
CA PHE A 512 -14.60 7.91 14.46
C PHE A 512 -15.86 8.58 13.92
N THR A 513 -15.76 9.19 12.76
CA THR A 513 -16.90 9.81 12.07
C THR A 513 -17.97 8.78 11.71
N ALA A 514 -17.57 7.57 11.27
CA ALA A 514 -18.46 6.44 11.11
C ALA A 514 -17.73 5.11 11.33
N LEU A 515 -18.30 4.25 12.17
CA LEU A 515 -17.85 2.90 12.41
C LEU A 515 -19.07 1.99 12.58
N PRO A 516 -19.10 0.79 11.95
CA PRO A 516 -20.16 -0.17 12.16
C PRO A 516 -20.37 -0.55 13.63
N ALA A 517 -21.60 -0.89 13.99
CA ALA A 517 -21.90 -1.40 15.33
C ALA A 517 -21.13 -2.70 15.60
N GLN A 518 -20.77 -2.93 16.87
CA GLN A 518 -20.13 -4.18 17.30
C GLN A 518 -20.97 -5.38 16.90
N GLY A 519 -20.32 -6.46 16.45
CA GLY A 519 -20.98 -7.71 16.06
C GLY A 519 -21.84 -7.59 14.79
N THR A 520 -21.64 -6.55 13.99
CA THR A 520 -22.40 -6.31 12.75
C THR A 520 -21.45 -6.19 11.57
N ALA A 521 -21.55 -7.09 10.61
CA ALA A 521 -20.87 -6.98 9.34
C ALA A 521 -21.52 -5.87 8.51
N PRO A 522 -20.78 -4.84 8.09
CA PRO A 522 -21.34 -3.78 7.25
C PRO A 522 -21.67 -4.29 5.85
N ALA A 523 -22.64 -3.65 5.19
CA ALA A 523 -23.05 -4.05 3.85
C ALA A 523 -22.02 -3.69 2.78
N ASN A 524 -21.23 -2.64 3.00
CA ASN A 524 -20.20 -2.17 2.07
C ASN A 524 -19.24 -1.18 2.76
N VAL A 525 -18.22 -0.75 2.03
CA VAL A 525 -17.17 0.15 2.52
C VAL A 525 -17.67 1.54 2.94
N ALA A 526 -18.83 1.99 2.49
CA ALA A 526 -19.38 3.30 2.87
C ALA A 526 -19.79 3.39 4.37
N ALA A 527 -19.83 2.26 5.06
CA ALA A 527 -20.05 2.21 6.51
C ALA A 527 -18.86 2.72 7.33
N PHE A 528 -17.70 2.94 6.70
CA PHE A 528 -16.47 3.34 7.37
C PHE A 528 -16.10 4.79 7.06
N ASP A 529 -15.88 5.55 8.10
CA ASP A 529 -15.14 6.80 8.05
C ASP A 529 -14.17 6.83 9.24
N TRP A 530 -12.94 6.48 8.98
CA TRP A 530 -11.87 6.35 9.96
C TRP A 530 -11.33 7.69 10.47
N SER A 531 -11.83 8.82 9.93
CA SER A 531 -11.47 10.13 10.44
C SER A 531 -11.95 10.28 11.88
N PRO A 532 -11.15 10.88 12.79
CA PRO A 532 -11.62 11.22 14.13
C PRO A 532 -12.91 12.03 14.08
N SER A 533 -13.87 11.70 14.93
CA SER A 533 -15.08 12.53 15.10
C SER A 533 -14.71 13.91 15.64
N ALA A 534 -15.58 14.91 15.49
CA ALA A 534 -15.27 16.31 15.83
C ALA A 534 -14.82 16.53 17.28
N ALA A 535 -15.29 15.72 18.23
CA ALA A 535 -14.93 15.79 19.66
C ALA A 535 -14.04 14.62 20.11
N SER A 536 -13.50 13.86 19.16
CA SER A 536 -12.73 12.66 19.49
C SER A 536 -11.41 13.00 20.17
N PRO A 537 -11.10 12.39 21.33
CA PRO A 537 -9.84 12.62 22.01
C PRO A 537 -8.63 12.13 21.22
N ILE A 538 -8.80 11.20 20.30
CA ILE A 538 -7.70 10.69 19.46
C ILE A 538 -7.16 11.75 18.49
N ALA A 539 -7.92 12.80 18.21
CA ALA A 539 -7.50 13.89 17.33
C ALA A 539 -6.27 14.67 17.84
N THR A 540 -5.95 14.57 19.14
CA THR A 540 -4.82 15.26 19.78
C THR A 540 -3.99 14.34 20.68
N ALA A 541 -4.19 13.03 20.63
CA ALA A 541 -3.56 12.06 21.52
C ALA A 541 -2.19 11.53 21.00
N GLY A 542 -1.74 11.98 19.84
CA GLY A 542 -0.51 11.49 19.23
C GLY A 542 0.76 12.16 19.74
N ASN A 543 1.88 11.57 19.41
CA ASN A 543 3.22 12.10 19.63
C ASN A 543 3.74 12.76 18.34
N ALA A 544 3.70 14.08 18.31
CA ALA A 544 4.12 14.86 17.13
C ALA A 544 5.64 14.86 16.92
N THR A 545 6.43 14.50 17.94
CA THR A 545 7.90 14.52 17.87
C THR A 545 8.47 13.25 18.46
N PHE A 546 8.91 12.35 17.62
CA PHE A 546 9.59 11.15 18.06
C PHE A 546 11.00 11.47 18.60
N THR A 547 11.45 10.71 19.58
CA THR A 547 12.76 10.83 20.20
C THR A 547 13.46 9.48 20.29
N GLY A 548 14.76 9.48 20.60
CA GLY A 548 15.56 8.27 20.81
C GLY A 548 15.53 7.29 19.63
N LYS A 549 15.45 6.01 19.91
CA LYS A 549 15.42 4.94 18.90
C LYS A 549 14.17 5.00 18.00
N ILE A 550 13.05 5.52 18.50
CA ILE A 550 11.85 5.72 17.68
C ILE A 550 12.12 6.75 16.58
N ALA A 551 12.73 7.89 16.93
CA ALA A 551 13.11 8.91 15.96
C ALA A 551 14.18 8.40 14.97
N ALA A 552 15.18 7.67 15.46
CA ALA A 552 16.21 7.08 14.63
C ALA A 552 15.64 6.06 13.62
N LYS A 553 14.68 5.24 14.06
CA LYS A 553 14.00 4.26 13.23
C LYS A 553 13.06 4.89 12.22
N GLY A 554 12.27 5.88 12.63
CA GLY A 554 11.31 6.59 11.77
C GLY A 554 12.00 7.42 10.69
N GLY A 555 13.06 8.13 11.06
CA GLY A 555 13.78 9.02 10.14
C GLY A 555 12.85 10.07 9.52
N ALA A 556 13.06 10.35 8.23
CA ALA A 556 12.18 11.22 7.46
C ALA A 556 10.97 10.48 6.85
N VAL A 557 10.91 9.15 6.97
CA VAL A 557 9.89 8.31 6.30
C VAL A 557 8.62 8.21 7.15
N VAL A 558 8.78 8.08 8.48
CA VAL A 558 7.67 7.97 9.42
C VAL A 558 7.77 9.08 10.45
N PRO A 559 7.25 10.28 10.16
CA PRO A 559 7.23 11.39 11.11
C PRO A 559 6.21 11.16 12.23
N GLY A 560 6.41 11.82 13.36
CA GLY A 560 5.41 11.89 14.42
C GLY A 560 4.17 12.68 13.98
N THR A 561 3.02 12.34 14.54
CA THR A 561 1.74 13.05 14.31
C THR A 561 1.13 13.50 15.62
N ALA A 562 0.43 14.61 15.62
CA ALA A 562 -0.27 15.12 16.82
C ALA A 562 -1.54 14.32 17.17
N TYR A 563 -1.95 13.38 16.32
CA TYR A 563 -3.13 12.54 16.49
C TYR A 563 -2.75 11.07 16.59
N ALA A 564 -3.61 10.28 17.21
CA ALA A 564 -3.52 8.83 17.25
C ALA A 564 -4.47 8.20 16.21
N GLY A 565 -4.09 7.03 15.69
CA GLY A 565 -4.84 6.32 14.66
C GLY A 565 -4.38 6.61 13.23
N ALA A 566 -4.95 5.89 12.28
CA ALA A 566 -4.54 5.84 10.88
C ALA A 566 -4.98 7.06 10.04
N ALA A 567 -5.83 7.93 10.58
CA ALA A 567 -6.42 9.03 9.83
C ALA A 567 -6.24 10.37 10.54
N ALA A 568 -5.82 11.39 9.79
CA ALA A 568 -5.69 12.75 10.33
C ALA A 568 -7.06 13.42 10.53
N PRO A 569 -7.24 14.21 11.59
CA PRO A 569 -8.44 15.01 11.76
C PRO A 569 -8.63 15.97 10.58
N GLY A 570 -9.77 15.90 9.90
CA GLY A 570 -10.06 16.72 8.72
C GLY A 570 -9.16 16.48 7.51
N GLY A 571 -8.32 15.43 7.53
CA GLY A 571 -7.43 15.05 6.44
C GLY A 571 -8.13 14.31 5.31
N ALA A 572 -7.35 13.99 4.28
CA ALA A 572 -7.82 13.17 3.17
C ALA A 572 -8.19 11.75 3.65
N LYS A 573 -9.30 11.22 3.16
CA LYS A 573 -9.73 9.84 3.40
C LYS A 573 -8.99 8.91 2.46
N TRP A 574 -7.75 8.61 2.78
CA TRP A 574 -6.83 7.86 1.92
C TRP A 574 -7.32 6.43 1.58
N TRP A 575 -8.20 5.86 2.42
CA TRP A 575 -8.84 4.55 2.16
C TRP A 575 -9.99 4.61 1.17
N ALA A 576 -10.55 5.82 0.91
CA ALA A 576 -11.74 5.97 0.07
C ALA A 576 -11.43 5.83 -1.41
N GLY A 577 -12.41 5.32 -2.16
CA GLY A 577 -12.39 5.24 -3.62
C GLY A 577 -11.70 4.01 -4.20
N TRP A 578 -10.82 3.34 -3.45
CA TRP A 578 -10.11 2.16 -3.93
C TRP A 578 -10.34 0.90 -3.07
N THR A 579 -10.66 1.06 -1.79
CA THR A 579 -10.96 -0.08 -0.91
C THR A 579 -12.38 -0.59 -1.12
N VAL A 580 -12.60 -1.86 -0.83
CA VAL A 580 -13.91 -2.51 -0.85
C VAL A 580 -14.16 -3.21 0.48
N TYR A 581 -15.44 -3.40 0.77
CA TYR A 581 -15.86 -4.31 1.81
C TYR A 581 -16.99 -5.18 1.26
N ALA A 582 -16.72 -6.47 1.15
CA ALA A 582 -17.68 -7.48 0.74
C ALA A 582 -17.23 -8.81 1.36
N ARG A 583 -18.08 -9.45 2.17
CA ARG A 583 -17.71 -10.70 2.84
C ARG A 583 -17.89 -11.93 1.93
N ASN A 584 -18.48 -11.74 0.79
CA ASN A 584 -18.70 -12.78 -0.22
C ASN A 584 -19.05 -12.20 -1.59
#